data_e47e19a4da7d9cf02289a9542bab4bdc
#
_entry.id   e47e19a4da7d9cf02289a9542bab4bdc
#
_cell.length_a   1.000
_cell.length_b   1.000
_cell.length_c   1.000
_cell.angle_alpha   90.00
_cell.angle_beta   90.00
_cell.angle_gamma   90.00
#
_symmetry.space_group_name_H-M   'P 1'
#
loop_
_entity.id
_entity.type
_entity.pdbx_description
1 polymer ?
#
loop_
_entity_poly.entity_id
_entity_poly.type
_entity_poly.pdbx_seq_one_letter_code
_entity_poly.pdbx_strand_id
1 'polypeptide(L)'
;MKLTSLLCCLLGLAVTAWAASSKVPAIAHADLAAAIAAKSVTILDVNGTSSFKEGRIPGALDYAAQKAQLAALLPKDKGALVVAYCGNENCTAYLSAATAAQQLGYTNVRHYAPGIDGWKKSGSKLDRG
;
A
#
# COMPACT_ATOMS: atom_id res chain seq x y z
N MET A 1 -7.02 -57.39 37.85
CA MET A 1 -7.03 -56.87 36.49
C MET A 1 -7.39 -55.43 36.55
N LYS A 2 -6.42 -54.52 36.31
CA LYS A 2 -6.62 -53.07 36.36
C LYS A 2 -6.66 -52.55 34.94
N LEU A 3 -7.81 -52.06 34.49
CA LEU A 3 -7.94 -51.33 33.23
C LEU A 3 -7.44 -49.89 33.46
N THR A 4 -6.32 -49.56 32.87
CA THR A 4 -5.85 -48.19 32.80
C THR A 4 -6.44 -47.55 31.56
N SER A 5 -7.41 -46.65 31.78
CA SER A 5 -8.02 -45.81 30.75
C SER A 5 -7.02 -44.71 30.34
N LEU A 6 -6.53 -44.77 29.10
CA LEU A 6 -5.66 -43.75 28.52
C LEU A 6 -6.54 -42.64 27.98
N LEU A 7 -6.63 -41.54 28.73
CA LEU A 7 -7.32 -40.32 28.29
C LEU A 7 -6.42 -39.56 27.34
N CYS A 8 -6.72 -39.65 26.04
CA CYS A 8 -6.02 -38.93 25.01
C CYS A 8 -6.56 -37.48 24.96
N CYS A 9 -5.85 -36.54 25.61
CA CYS A 9 -6.14 -35.11 25.48
C CYS A 9 -5.70 -34.62 24.10
N LEU A 10 -6.64 -34.49 23.19
CA LEU A 10 -6.47 -33.75 21.96
C LEU A 10 -6.45 -32.25 22.30
N LEU A 11 -5.26 -31.66 22.47
CA LEU A 11 -5.10 -30.22 22.46
C LEU A 11 -5.33 -29.73 21.02
N GLY A 12 -6.54 -29.26 20.76
CA GLY A 12 -6.84 -28.50 19.58
C GLY A 12 -6.10 -27.13 19.65
N LEU A 13 -5.04 -27.00 18.90
CA LEU A 13 -4.45 -25.67 18.64
C LEU A 13 -5.49 -24.87 17.85
N ALA A 14 -6.23 -24.01 18.54
CA ALA A 14 -7.01 -22.95 17.91
C ALA A 14 -6.02 -21.94 17.33
N VAL A 15 -5.73 -22.06 16.05
CA VAL A 15 -5.05 -21.00 15.30
C VAL A 15 -6.05 -19.86 15.16
N THR A 16 -6.03 -18.93 16.10
CA THR A 16 -6.73 -17.67 15.95
C THR A 16 -6.00 -16.89 14.85
N ALA A 17 -6.53 -16.98 13.64
CA ALA A 17 -6.15 -16.07 12.59
C ALA A 17 -6.56 -14.67 13.04
N TRP A 18 -5.60 -13.93 13.56
CA TRP A 18 -5.75 -12.50 13.83
C TRP A 18 -5.86 -11.81 12.47
N ALA A 19 -7.09 -11.52 12.07
CA ALA A 19 -7.32 -10.57 11.00
C ALA A 19 -6.89 -9.21 11.54
N ALA A 20 -5.61 -8.87 11.36
CA ALA A 20 -5.13 -7.53 11.61
C ALA A 20 -5.93 -6.61 10.69
N SER A 21 -6.76 -5.75 11.28
CA SER A 21 -7.32 -4.60 10.60
C SER A 21 -6.12 -3.81 10.08
N SER A 22 -5.84 -3.93 8.80
CA SER A 22 -4.65 -3.34 8.19
C SER A 22 -4.87 -1.85 8.05
N LYS A 23 -4.55 -1.11 9.11
CA LYS A 23 -4.41 0.35 9.02
C LYS A 23 -3.30 0.63 8.02
N VAL A 24 -3.60 1.53 7.08
CA VAL A 24 -2.59 2.08 6.17
C VAL A 24 -2.07 3.37 6.80
N PRO A 25 -0.89 3.38 7.43
CA PRO A 25 -0.37 4.59 8.06
C PRO A 25 -0.03 5.65 7.00
N ALA A 26 -0.11 6.91 7.38
CA ALA A 26 0.28 8.02 6.52
C ALA A 26 1.80 8.13 6.42
N ILE A 27 2.27 8.70 5.32
CA ILE A 27 3.66 9.14 5.14
C ILE A 27 3.70 10.67 5.06
N ALA A 28 4.66 11.30 5.73
CA ALA A 28 4.87 12.73 5.65
C ALA A 28 5.41 13.15 4.28
N HIS A 29 5.13 14.39 3.86
CA HIS A 29 5.59 14.93 2.58
C HIS A 29 7.12 14.85 2.43
N ALA A 30 7.86 15.27 3.46
CA ALA A 30 9.32 15.24 3.44
C ALA A 30 9.89 13.83 3.28
N ASP A 31 9.28 12.85 3.95
CA ASP A 31 9.70 11.45 3.87
C ASP A 31 9.42 10.85 2.50
N LEU A 32 8.27 11.17 1.91
CA LEU A 32 7.95 10.75 0.54
C LEU A 32 8.90 11.39 -0.48
N ALA A 33 9.15 12.68 -0.36
CA ALA A 33 10.08 13.38 -1.24
C ALA A 33 11.50 12.80 -1.16
N ALA A 34 11.97 12.48 0.05
CA ALA A 34 13.27 11.83 0.25
C ALA A 34 13.32 10.41 -0.36
N ALA A 35 12.25 9.64 -0.21
CA ALA A 35 12.16 8.29 -0.79
C ALA A 35 12.14 8.33 -2.33
N ILE A 36 11.48 9.33 -2.92
CA ILE A 36 11.50 9.56 -4.38
C ILE A 36 12.91 9.88 -4.85
N ALA A 37 13.60 10.80 -4.18
CA ALA A 37 14.97 11.18 -4.52
C ALA A 37 15.95 9.99 -4.41
N ALA A 38 15.75 9.13 -3.41
CA ALA A 38 16.55 7.91 -3.21
C ALA A 38 16.12 6.74 -4.12
N LYS A 39 15.05 6.89 -4.91
CA LYS A 39 14.44 5.82 -5.72
C LYS A 39 14.11 4.55 -4.90
N SER A 40 13.64 4.75 -3.67
CA SER A 40 13.37 3.70 -2.69
C SER A 40 11.88 3.53 -2.37
N VAL A 41 11.00 3.93 -3.27
CA VAL A 41 9.56 3.84 -3.11
C VAL A 41 8.87 3.45 -4.41
N THR A 42 7.82 2.64 -4.29
CA THR A 42 6.85 2.42 -5.38
C THR A 42 5.58 3.19 -5.04
N ILE A 43 5.14 4.06 -5.94
CA ILE A 43 4.00 4.94 -5.72
C ILE A 43 2.85 4.52 -6.64
N LEU A 44 1.65 4.40 -6.07
CA LEU A 44 0.42 4.00 -6.76
C LEU A 44 -0.55 5.17 -6.78
N ASP A 45 -0.76 5.75 -7.95
CA ASP A 45 -1.76 6.80 -8.20
C ASP A 45 -3.11 6.16 -8.49
N VAL A 46 -4.12 6.45 -7.67
CA VAL A 46 -5.48 5.91 -7.83
C VAL A 46 -6.48 6.94 -8.36
N ASN A 47 -6.02 8.05 -8.93
CA ASN A 47 -6.89 9.11 -9.47
C ASN A 47 -7.51 8.76 -10.84
N GLY A 48 -7.10 7.66 -11.45
CA GLY A 48 -7.52 7.27 -12.79
C GLY A 48 -6.58 7.79 -13.88
N THR A 49 -6.60 7.12 -15.03
CA THR A 49 -5.65 7.34 -16.11
C THR A 49 -5.67 8.76 -16.68
N SER A 50 -6.85 9.38 -16.78
CA SER A 50 -6.96 10.76 -17.28
C SER A 50 -6.22 11.73 -16.37
N SER A 51 -6.53 11.72 -15.07
CA SER A 51 -5.86 12.57 -14.09
C SER A 51 -4.36 12.26 -13.96
N PHE A 52 -3.98 11.00 -14.06
CA PHE A 52 -2.59 10.56 -14.05
C PHE A 52 -1.76 11.23 -15.17
N LYS A 53 -2.32 11.34 -16.37
CA LYS A 53 -1.65 12.00 -17.51
C LYS A 53 -1.55 13.51 -17.32
N GLU A 54 -2.52 14.15 -16.69
CA GLU A 54 -2.51 15.58 -16.41
C GLU A 54 -1.40 15.98 -15.44
N GLY A 55 -1.12 15.13 -14.47
CA GLY A 55 -0.04 15.35 -13.51
C GLY A 55 -0.07 14.36 -12.36
N ARG A 56 1.08 13.83 -12.02
CA ARG A 56 1.27 12.83 -10.97
C ARG A 56 2.52 13.11 -10.15
N ILE A 57 2.58 12.53 -8.98
CA ILE A 57 3.81 12.48 -8.19
C ILE A 57 4.88 11.75 -9.00
N PRO A 58 6.11 12.27 -9.06
CA PRO A 58 7.17 11.68 -9.89
C PRO A 58 7.40 10.20 -9.62
N GLY A 59 7.44 9.39 -10.67
CA GLY A 59 7.65 7.96 -10.60
C GLY A 59 6.40 7.13 -10.27
N ALA A 60 5.23 7.76 -10.08
CA ALA A 60 4.00 7.03 -9.78
C ALA A 60 3.56 6.12 -10.93
N LEU A 61 2.96 4.99 -10.54
CA LEU A 61 2.30 4.05 -11.46
C LEU A 61 0.80 4.36 -11.51
N ASP A 62 0.21 4.22 -12.69
CA ASP A 62 -1.23 4.34 -12.89
C ASP A 62 -1.92 3.05 -12.41
N TYR A 63 -2.48 3.09 -11.20
CA TYR A 63 -3.13 1.92 -10.62
C TYR A 63 -4.33 1.45 -11.45
N ALA A 64 -5.15 2.36 -11.99
CA ALA A 64 -6.32 1.98 -12.79
C ALA A 64 -5.92 1.19 -14.04
N ALA A 65 -4.88 1.61 -14.73
CA ALA A 65 -4.40 0.94 -15.93
C ALA A 65 -3.59 -0.33 -15.64
N GLN A 66 -2.90 -0.41 -14.50
CA GLN A 66 -1.87 -1.42 -14.23
C GLN A 66 -2.21 -2.39 -13.10
N LYS A 67 -3.36 -2.27 -12.45
CA LYS A 67 -3.74 -3.11 -11.30
C LYS A 67 -3.70 -4.63 -11.60
N ALA A 68 -3.97 -5.03 -12.82
CA ALA A 68 -3.92 -6.44 -13.22
C ALA A 68 -2.49 -7.01 -13.20
N GLN A 69 -1.47 -6.16 -13.33
CA GLN A 69 -0.05 -6.53 -13.29
C GLN A 69 0.65 -6.11 -11.99
N LEU A 70 -0.11 -5.73 -10.96
CA LEU A 70 0.45 -5.16 -9.72
C LEU A 70 1.53 -6.06 -9.10
N ALA A 71 1.30 -7.35 -9.03
CA ALA A 71 2.26 -8.31 -8.47
C ALA A 71 3.62 -8.31 -9.22
N ALA A 72 3.61 -8.07 -10.53
CA ALA A 72 4.83 -7.99 -11.34
C ALA A 72 5.52 -6.62 -11.24
N LEU A 73 4.76 -5.56 -10.95
CA LEU A 73 5.27 -4.19 -10.89
C LEU A 73 5.86 -3.82 -9.53
N LEU A 74 5.37 -4.44 -8.46
CA LEU A 74 5.87 -4.20 -7.11
C LEU A 74 7.24 -4.86 -6.91
N PRO A 75 8.10 -4.30 -6.02
CA PRO A 75 9.41 -4.87 -5.73
C PRO A 75 9.31 -6.30 -5.20
N LYS A 76 10.35 -7.11 -5.41
CA LYS A 76 10.42 -8.47 -4.86
C LYS A 76 10.50 -8.48 -3.33
N ASP A 77 11.16 -7.48 -2.74
CA ASP A 77 11.23 -7.30 -1.30
C ASP A 77 9.87 -6.87 -0.74
N LYS A 78 9.26 -7.73 0.04
CA LYS A 78 7.94 -7.47 0.66
C LYS A 78 7.99 -6.42 1.78
N GLY A 79 9.16 -6.08 2.29
CA GLY A 79 9.39 -4.97 3.22
C GLY A 79 9.62 -3.61 2.54
N ALA A 80 9.69 -3.57 1.21
CA ALA A 80 9.90 -2.34 0.47
C ALA A 80 8.72 -1.36 0.63
N LEU A 81 9.01 -0.07 0.64
CA LEU A 81 8.01 0.98 0.79
C LEU A 81 7.10 1.07 -0.44
N VAL A 82 5.81 0.96 -0.19
CA VAL A 82 4.75 1.18 -1.18
C VAL A 82 3.85 2.30 -0.67
N VAL A 83 3.60 3.31 -1.48
CA VAL A 83 2.76 4.46 -1.12
C VAL A 83 1.62 4.60 -2.12
N ALA A 84 0.39 4.61 -1.63
CA ALA A 84 -0.79 4.90 -2.43
C ALA A 84 -1.31 6.32 -2.14
N TYR A 85 -1.84 6.98 -3.15
CA TYR A 85 -2.47 8.28 -2.96
C TYR A 85 -3.61 8.51 -3.96
N CYS A 86 -4.50 9.43 -3.60
CA CYS A 86 -5.55 9.91 -4.51
C CYS A 86 -5.59 11.45 -4.58
N GLY A 87 -6.76 12.07 -4.51
CA GLY A 87 -6.91 13.50 -4.79
C GLY A 87 -6.52 14.43 -3.67
N ASN A 88 -7.05 14.19 -2.47
CA ASN A 88 -6.93 15.06 -1.31
C ASN A 88 -7.18 14.29 -0.02
N GLU A 89 -7.16 14.99 1.12
CA GLU A 89 -7.31 14.38 2.45
C GLU A 89 -8.68 13.70 2.69
N ASN A 90 -9.71 14.08 1.96
CA ASN A 90 -11.05 13.49 2.08
C ASN A 90 -11.23 12.24 1.23
N CYS A 91 -10.29 11.96 0.32
CA CYS A 91 -10.37 10.82 -0.57
C CYS A 91 -9.91 9.53 0.12
N THR A 92 -10.68 8.47 -0.03
CA THR A 92 -10.36 7.14 0.51
C THR A 92 -10.05 6.11 -0.57
N ALA A 93 -10.05 6.50 -1.84
CA ALA A 93 -9.80 5.59 -2.97
C ALA A 93 -8.42 4.93 -2.94
N TYR A 94 -7.43 5.54 -2.28
CA TYR A 94 -6.11 4.95 -2.07
C TYR A 94 -6.18 3.58 -1.38
N LEU A 95 -7.21 3.32 -0.57
CA LEU A 95 -7.39 2.03 0.12
C LEU A 95 -7.46 0.86 -0.85
N SER A 96 -8.00 1.06 -2.04
CA SER A 96 -8.04 0.03 -3.08
C SER A 96 -6.63 -0.49 -3.43
N ALA A 97 -5.72 0.41 -3.75
CA ALA A 97 -4.34 0.06 -4.09
C ALA A 97 -3.54 -0.42 -2.87
N ALA A 98 -3.69 0.25 -1.74
CA ALA A 98 -3.00 -0.11 -0.50
C ALA A 98 -3.40 -1.51 -0.03
N THR A 99 -4.68 -1.83 -0.02
CA THR A 99 -5.18 -3.16 0.36
C THR A 99 -4.70 -4.22 -0.63
N ALA A 100 -4.71 -3.94 -1.92
CA ALA A 100 -4.19 -4.87 -2.93
C ALA A 100 -2.70 -5.20 -2.70
N ALA A 101 -1.88 -4.19 -2.39
CA ALA A 101 -0.48 -4.41 -2.05
C ALA A 101 -0.32 -5.24 -0.76
N GLN A 102 -1.09 -4.94 0.28
CA GLN A 102 -1.07 -5.71 1.54
C GLN A 102 -1.47 -7.17 1.32
N GLN A 103 -2.48 -7.44 0.50
CA GLN A 103 -2.91 -8.80 0.15
C GLN A 103 -1.83 -9.58 -0.60
N LEU A 104 -0.96 -8.90 -1.32
CA LEU A 104 0.22 -9.49 -1.97
C LEU A 104 1.40 -9.71 -1.01
N GLY A 105 1.25 -9.38 0.28
CA GLY A 105 2.22 -9.62 1.33
C GLY A 105 3.15 -8.45 1.65
N TYR A 106 2.91 -7.26 1.09
CA TYR A 106 3.71 -6.07 1.40
C TYR A 106 3.39 -5.54 2.78
N THR A 107 4.41 -5.35 3.62
CA THR A 107 4.27 -5.00 5.03
C THR A 107 4.52 -3.52 5.33
N ASN A 108 5.13 -2.78 4.39
CA ASN A 108 5.41 -1.36 4.53
C ASN A 108 4.60 -0.54 3.52
N VAL A 109 3.28 -0.65 3.62
CA VAL A 109 2.32 0.07 2.78
C VAL A 109 1.82 1.29 3.52
N ARG A 110 1.92 2.46 2.90
CA ARG A 110 1.52 3.76 3.44
C ARG A 110 0.64 4.52 2.47
N HIS A 111 0.01 5.58 2.93
CA HIS A 111 -0.70 6.50 2.06
C HIS A 111 -0.20 7.93 2.23
N TYR A 112 -0.21 8.68 1.14
CA TYR A 112 0.07 10.11 1.15
C TYR A 112 -1.27 10.87 1.24
N ALA A 113 -1.65 11.26 2.46
CA ALA A 113 -2.96 11.83 2.77
C ALA A 113 -3.28 13.11 2.00
N PRO A 114 -2.35 14.09 1.82
CA PRO A 114 -2.65 15.29 1.05
C PRO A 114 -2.99 15.03 -0.41
N GLY A 115 -2.60 13.89 -0.95
CA GLY A 115 -2.88 13.50 -2.33
C GLY A 115 -2.23 14.42 -3.37
N ILE A 116 -2.69 14.34 -4.62
CA ILE A 116 -2.13 15.16 -5.70
C ILE A 116 -2.37 16.64 -5.46
N ASP A 117 -3.47 17.02 -4.81
CA ASP A 117 -3.76 18.43 -4.52
C ASP A 117 -2.73 19.01 -3.54
N GLY A 118 -2.40 18.28 -2.46
CA GLY A 118 -1.39 18.70 -1.51
C GLY A 118 0.02 18.73 -2.11
N TRP A 119 0.33 17.78 -2.97
CA TRP A 119 1.60 17.74 -3.70
C TRP A 119 1.78 18.96 -4.58
N LYS A 120 0.74 19.34 -5.35
CA LYS A 120 0.73 20.57 -6.16
C LYS A 120 0.88 21.83 -5.31
N LYS A 121 0.11 21.93 -4.20
CA LYS A 121 0.17 23.09 -3.30
C LYS A 121 1.55 23.28 -2.65
N SER A 122 2.29 22.21 -2.44
CA SER A 122 3.67 22.29 -1.92
C SER A 122 4.67 22.88 -2.89
N GLY A 123 4.30 23.07 -4.17
CA GLY A 123 5.21 23.53 -5.22
C GLY A 123 6.15 22.44 -5.73
N SER A 124 5.94 21.18 -5.32
CA SER A 124 6.77 20.06 -5.74
C SER A 124 6.57 19.72 -7.23
N LYS A 125 7.60 19.14 -7.82
CA LYS A 125 7.61 18.76 -9.24
C LYS A 125 6.57 17.69 -9.55
N LEU A 126 5.96 17.79 -10.73
CA LEU A 126 5.03 16.80 -11.29
C LEU A 126 5.65 16.14 -12.53
N ASP A 127 5.33 14.86 -12.71
CA ASP A 127 5.45 14.21 -14.01
C ASP A 127 4.13 14.36 -14.78
N ARG A 128 4.20 14.44 -16.10
CA ARG A 128 3.06 14.63 -17.01
C ARG A 128 3.19 13.75 -18.25
N GLY A 129 2.06 13.52 -18.91
CA GLY A 129 2.02 12.74 -20.16
C GLY A 129 1.79 11.26 -20.02
#